data_0b0df2311984001fdd6e71ab8baea0d4
#
_entry.id   0b0df2311984001fdd6e71ab8baea0d4
#
_cell.length_a   1.000
_cell.length_b   1.000
_cell.length_c   1.000
_cell.angle_alpha   90.00
_cell.angle_beta   90.00
_cell.angle_gamma   90.00
#
_symmetry.space_group_name_H-M   'P 1'
#
loop_
_entity.id
_entity.type
_entity.pdbx_description
1 polymer ?
#
loop_
_entity_poly.entity_id
_entity_poly.type
_entity_poly.pdbx_seq_one_letter_code
_entity_poly.pdbx_strand_id
1 'polypeptide(L)'
;CALPISVGANATFVKNKIKNLPATMKENGYISGSKKWLEGKSIYEFWLRQWHGVDPQTGDGLYVADVSKYNQGNIGTGDGNITQSQFDEYKKTVVTIDGKELTNSYTYAKYDFSGSSIPDVYGGFNVRVSYKNFDLAAVFSYQLGGQILDTNYATMMSMTEFGYAQSPDLLKAWKQAGDITEVPRIDNSAAHTTNIGQSYSTRWLTSSDYLNLRSVTIGYQLPKTWLSKVMLKSARLNLTAENLFMLKARQGLNPMANYSGVTYNEYMPSRNITLGLNVSF
;
A
#
# COMPACT_ATOMS: atom_id res chain seq x y z
N CYS A 1 18.41 -43.33 6.29
CA CYS A 1 17.09 -42.87 5.83
C CYS A 1 17.24 -41.52 5.17
N ALA A 2 16.98 -41.43 3.87
CA ALA A 2 16.93 -40.14 3.19
C ALA A 2 15.74 -39.37 3.72
N LEU A 3 15.92 -38.05 3.94
CA LEU A 3 14.85 -37.12 4.26
C LEU A 3 14.30 -36.60 2.94
N PRO A 4 13.14 -37.05 2.41
CA PRO A 4 12.60 -36.55 1.18
C PRO A 4 12.13 -35.10 1.38
N ILE A 5 12.81 -34.18 0.69
CA ILE A 5 12.48 -32.76 0.65
C ILE A 5 12.06 -32.43 -0.79
N SER A 6 10.93 -31.78 -0.96
CA SER A 6 10.46 -31.27 -2.23
C SER A 6 10.21 -29.76 -2.12
N VAL A 7 10.73 -29.01 -3.08
CA VAL A 7 10.54 -27.57 -3.18
C VAL A 7 10.02 -27.25 -4.58
N GLY A 8 8.97 -26.44 -4.66
CA GLY A 8 8.46 -25.90 -5.90
C GLY A 8 8.33 -24.39 -5.78
N ALA A 9 8.60 -23.66 -6.86
CA ALA A 9 8.42 -22.22 -6.91
C ALA A 9 7.96 -21.78 -8.29
N ASN A 10 7.22 -20.65 -8.33
CA ASN A 10 6.89 -19.94 -9.56
C ASN A 10 7.07 -18.43 -9.36
N ALA A 11 7.29 -17.72 -10.45
CA ALA A 11 7.39 -16.28 -10.50
C ALA A 11 6.73 -15.78 -11.78
N THR A 12 5.95 -14.71 -11.66
CA THR A 12 5.30 -14.04 -12.80
C THR A 12 5.73 -12.58 -12.80
N PHE A 13 6.23 -12.13 -13.94
CA PHE A 13 6.62 -10.74 -14.20
C PHE A 13 5.55 -10.09 -15.08
N VAL A 14 5.08 -8.90 -14.68
CA VAL A 14 4.03 -8.19 -15.41
C VAL A 14 4.51 -6.79 -15.78
N LYS A 15 4.31 -6.43 -17.06
CA LYS A 15 4.46 -5.05 -17.55
C LYS A 15 3.18 -4.64 -18.25
N ASN A 16 2.61 -3.53 -17.81
CA ASN A 16 1.44 -2.91 -18.42
C ASN A 16 1.85 -1.57 -19.04
N LYS A 17 1.38 -1.29 -20.25
CA LYS A 17 1.69 -0.05 -20.97
C LYS A 17 0.55 0.33 -21.90
N ILE A 18 0.09 1.55 -21.82
CA ILE A 18 -0.87 2.14 -22.75
C ILE A 18 -0.14 2.39 -24.07
N LYS A 19 -0.61 1.80 -25.15
CA LYS A 19 -0.05 1.99 -26.49
C LYS A 19 -0.65 3.20 -27.18
N ASN A 20 -1.98 3.34 -27.15
CA ASN A 20 -2.70 4.41 -27.83
C ASN A 20 -3.83 4.91 -26.96
N LEU A 21 -4.01 6.23 -26.95
CA LEU A 21 -5.16 6.92 -26.39
C LEU A 21 -5.98 7.59 -27.52
N PRO A 22 -7.28 7.87 -27.29
CA PRO A 22 -8.07 8.72 -28.18
C PRO A 22 -7.37 10.06 -28.41
N ALA A 23 -7.55 10.65 -29.61
CA ALA A 23 -6.87 11.88 -30.00
C ALA A 23 -7.04 13.02 -28.99
N THR A 24 -8.21 13.14 -28.38
CA THR A 24 -8.53 14.16 -27.35
C THR A 24 -7.77 13.99 -26.02
N MET A 25 -7.17 12.82 -25.80
CA MET A 25 -6.45 12.49 -24.56
C MET A 25 -4.94 12.31 -24.76
N LYS A 26 -4.45 12.38 -26.00
CA LYS A 26 -3.04 12.06 -26.31
C LYS A 26 -2.05 12.99 -25.64
N GLU A 27 -2.33 14.28 -25.67
CA GLU A 27 -1.39 15.32 -25.21
C GLU A 27 -1.33 15.38 -23.67
N ASN A 28 -2.48 15.50 -23.03
CA ASN A 28 -2.59 15.75 -21.59
C ASN A 28 -2.87 14.49 -20.76
N GLY A 29 -3.17 13.37 -21.43
CA GLY A 29 -3.63 12.16 -20.80
C GLY A 29 -5.05 12.27 -20.23
N TYR A 30 -5.45 11.30 -19.43
CA TYR A 30 -6.75 11.27 -18.74
C TYR A 30 -6.55 10.92 -17.25
N ILE A 31 -7.10 11.76 -16.37
CA ILE A 31 -7.03 11.53 -14.92
C ILE A 31 -8.28 10.78 -14.48
N SER A 32 -8.07 9.63 -13.82
CA SER A 32 -9.11 8.78 -13.25
C SER A 32 -8.79 8.51 -11.78
N GLY A 33 -9.45 9.25 -10.90
CA GLY A 33 -9.20 9.16 -9.45
C GLY A 33 -7.74 9.47 -9.08
N SER A 34 -7.05 8.50 -8.51
CA SER A 34 -5.62 8.60 -8.15
C SER A 34 -4.66 8.21 -9.28
N LYS A 35 -5.15 7.97 -10.49
CA LYS A 35 -4.36 7.49 -11.64
C LYS A 35 -4.38 8.50 -12.77
N LYS A 36 -3.32 8.47 -13.60
CA LYS A 36 -3.29 9.21 -14.86
C LYS A 36 -2.90 8.27 -16.00
N TRP A 37 -3.75 8.22 -17.00
CA TRP A 37 -3.50 7.47 -18.22
C TRP A 37 -2.76 8.36 -19.22
N LEU A 38 -1.59 7.95 -19.62
CA LEU A 38 -0.75 8.62 -20.61
C LEU A 38 -0.09 7.56 -21.50
N GLU A 39 0.06 7.82 -22.77
CA GLU A 39 0.73 6.89 -23.68
C GLU A 39 2.17 6.61 -23.18
N GLY A 40 2.54 5.35 -23.17
CA GLY A 40 3.84 4.91 -22.65
C GLY A 40 3.85 4.58 -21.16
N LYS A 41 2.85 4.99 -20.38
CA LYS A 41 2.69 4.68 -18.96
C LYS A 41 1.74 3.50 -18.73
N SER A 42 1.77 2.94 -17.53
CA SER A 42 0.78 1.94 -17.11
C SER A 42 -0.57 2.60 -16.79
N ILE A 43 -1.69 1.90 -17.05
CA ILE A 43 -3.01 2.34 -16.58
C ILE A 43 -3.09 2.38 -15.04
N TYR A 44 -2.16 1.74 -14.37
CA TYR A 44 -2.07 1.62 -12.91
C TYR A 44 -1.08 2.61 -12.28
N GLU A 45 -0.49 3.54 -13.08
CA GLU A 45 0.39 4.59 -12.55
C GLU A 45 -0.38 5.57 -11.68
N PHE A 46 0.13 5.80 -10.48
CA PHE A 46 -0.40 6.80 -9.57
C PHE A 46 -0.03 8.21 -10.05
N TRP A 47 -1.00 9.13 -9.94
CA TRP A 47 -0.85 10.55 -10.22
C TRP A 47 -1.25 11.33 -8.97
N LEU A 48 -0.27 11.70 -8.16
CA LEU A 48 -0.50 12.18 -6.80
C LEU A 48 0.23 13.50 -6.54
N ARG A 49 -0.32 14.26 -5.61
CA ARG A 49 0.36 15.41 -5.02
C ARG A 49 1.61 14.95 -4.31
N GLN A 50 2.71 15.66 -4.55
CA GLN A 50 4.01 15.32 -4.00
C GLN A 50 4.13 15.87 -2.57
N TRP A 51 3.96 15.01 -1.58
CA TRP A 51 4.18 15.33 -0.17
C TRP A 51 5.67 15.45 0.11
N HIS A 52 6.07 16.49 0.85
CA HIS A 52 7.46 16.70 1.25
C HIS A 52 7.72 16.27 2.70
N GLY A 53 6.80 16.58 3.61
CA GLY A 53 6.99 16.35 5.04
C GLY A 53 6.31 17.40 5.89
N VAL A 54 6.84 17.62 7.09
CA VAL A 54 6.34 18.60 8.06
C VAL A 54 7.37 19.69 8.23
N ASP A 55 6.93 20.94 8.24
CA ASP A 55 7.79 22.08 8.59
C ASP A 55 8.17 21.98 10.07
N PRO A 56 9.44 21.84 10.43
CA PRO A 56 9.84 21.71 11.83
C PRO A 56 9.63 23.00 12.63
N GLN A 57 9.43 24.15 11.99
CA GLN A 57 9.22 25.43 12.68
C GLN A 57 7.74 25.71 12.97
N THR A 58 6.85 25.34 12.05
CA THR A 58 5.42 25.66 12.15
C THR A 58 4.52 24.45 12.40
N GLY A 59 5.04 23.25 12.13
CA GLY A 59 4.27 22.00 12.17
C GLY A 59 3.31 21.82 10.99
N ASP A 60 3.35 22.69 9.99
CA ASP A 60 2.51 22.57 8.81
C ASP A 60 2.95 21.42 7.92
N GLY A 61 1.96 20.75 7.31
CA GLY A 61 2.24 19.76 6.26
C GLY A 61 2.61 20.46 4.96
N LEU A 62 3.73 20.05 4.36
CA LEU A 62 4.29 20.65 3.16
C LEU A 62 4.23 19.71 1.95
N TYR A 63 3.90 20.29 0.81
CA TYR A 63 3.96 19.68 -0.50
C TYR A 63 5.03 20.35 -1.36
N VAL A 64 5.52 19.67 -2.37
CA VAL A 64 6.32 20.30 -3.42
C VAL A 64 5.43 21.28 -4.18
N ALA A 65 5.84 22.54 -4.31
CA ALA A 65 5.08 23.57 -4.99
C ALA A 65 5.10 23.35 -6.52
N ASP A 66 3.98 23.63 -7.20
CA ASP A 66 3.91 23.57 -8.67
C ASP A 66 4.39 24.87 -9.29
N VAL A 67 5.69 25.07 -9.26
CA VAL A 67 6.34 26.26 -9.83
C VAL A 67 6.22 26.36 -11.34
N SER A 68 5.96 25.23 -12.02
CA SER A 68 5.78 25.21 -13.46
C SER A 68 4.45 25.85 -13.89
N LYS A 69 3.42 25.69 -13.07
CA LYS A 69 2.10 26.25 -13.26
C LYS A 69 1.99 27.66 -12.68
N TYR A 70 2.45 27.86 -11.45
CA TYR A 70 2.28 29.10 -10.69
C TYR A 70 3.53 29.98 -10.79
N ASN A 71 3.77 30.57 -11.96
CA ASN A 71 4.86 31.52 -12.22
C ASN A 71 4.33 32.74 -12.98
N GLN A 72 5.12 33.84 -12.95
CA GLN A 72 4.73 35.10 -13.59
C GLN A 72 4.48 34.99 -15.10
N GLY A 73 5.22 34.10 -15.80
CA GLY A 73 5.08 33.89 -17.22
C GLY A 73 3.75 33.26 -17.64
N ASN A 74 3.05 32.63 -16.67
CA ASN A 74 1.75 32.00 -16.91
C ASN A 74 0.55 32.88 -16.52
N ILE A 75 0.77 34.12 -16.12
CA ILE A 75 -0.32 35.05 -15.79
C ILE A 75 -0.94 35.54 -17.11
N GLY A 76 -2.25 35.26 -17.31
CA GLY A 76 -2.97 35.61 -18.52
C GLY A 76 -4.39 35.09 -18.56
N THR A 77 -5.03 35.16 -19.73
CA THR A 77 -6.45 34.80 -19.95
C THR A 77 -6.64 33.54 -20.82
N GLY A 78 -5.57 32.88 -21.27
CA GLY A 78 -5.65 31.68 -22.10
C GLY A 78 -5.82 30.39 -21.28
N ASP A 79 -6.18 29.30 -21.99
CA ASP A 79 -6.22 27.97 -21.37
C ASP A 79 -4.87 27.58 -20.75
N GLY A 80 -4.92 27.09 -19.51
CA GLY A 80 -3.70 26.75 -18.75
C GLY A 80 -3.05 27.92 -18.02
N ASN A 81 -3.48 29.17 -18.27
CA ASN A 81 -3.00 30.35 -17.56
C ASN A 81 -3.63 30.48 -16.17
N ILE A 82 -2.96 31.24 -15.32
CA ILE A 82 -3.41 31.62 -13.98
C ILE A 82 -3.72 33.10 -13.92
N THR A 83 -4.59 33.51 -13.01
CA THR A 83 -4.85 34.92 -12.75
C THR A 83 -3.77 35.50 -11.82
N GLN A 84 -3.63 36.85 -11.83
CA GLN A 84 -2.76 37.54 -10.87
C GLN A 84 -3.14 37.19 -9.42
N SER A 85 -4.44 37.14 -9.09
CA SER A 85 -4.89 36.77 -7.74
C SER A 85 -4.47 35.35 -7.34
N GLN A 86 -4.54 34.37 -8.24
CA GLN A 86 -4.07 33.00 -7.99
C GLN A 86 -2.56 32.95 -7.74
N PHE A 87 -1.79 33.75 -8.48
CA PHE A 87 -0.35 33.85 -8.25
C PHE A 87 -0.04 34.50 -6.91
N ASP A 88 -0.73 35.58 -6.54
CA ASP A 88 -0.53 36.27 -5.26
C ASP A 88 -0.90 35.37 -4.06
N GLU A 89 -1.96 34.56 -4.19
CA GLU A 89 -2.33 33.59 -3.18
C GLU A 89 -1.32 32.44 -3.08
N TYR A 90 -0.88 31.92 -4.22
CA TYR A 90 0.20 30.93 -4.27
C TYR A 90 1.42 31.41 -3.49
N LYS A 91 1.88 32.65 -3.74
CA LYS A 91 3.04 33.23 -3.07
C LYS A 91 2.92 33.32 -1.55
N LYS A 92 1.71 33.46 -1.01
CA LYS A 92 1.47 33.47 0.45
C LYS A 92 1.67 32.11 1.10
N THR A 93 1.56 31.03 0.35
CA THR A 93 1.66 29.64 0.84
C THR A 93 3.01 29.00 0.62
N VAL A 94 3.89 29.67 -0.17
CA VAL A 94 5.19 29.12 -0.53
C VAL A 94 6.22 29.44 0.52
N VAL A 95 6.98 28.44 0.92
CA VAL A 95 8.17 28.52 1.75
C VAL A 95 9.34 27.87 1.01
N THR A 96 10.55 28.40 1.22
CA THR A 96 11.77 27.80 0.64
C THR A 96 12.56 27.14 1.76
N ILE A 97 12.72 25.81 1.66
CA ILE A 97 13.53 25.03 2.60
C ILE A 97 14.55 24.26 1.78
N ASP A 98 15.83 24.37 2.15
CA ASP A 98 16.96 23.71 1.48
C ASP A 98 16.97 23.93 -0.05
N GLY A 99 16.60 25.15 -0.49
CA GLY A 99 16.56 25.52 -1.91
C GLY A 99 15.39 24.94 -2.70
N LYS A 100 14.44 24.25 -2.04
CA LYS A 100 13.21 23.73 -2.66
C LYS A 100 12.04 24.65 -2.35
N GLU A 101 11.24 24.97 -3.36
CA GLU A 101 9.97 25.67 -3.17
C GLU A 101 8.90 24.67 -2.75
N LEU A 102 8.37 24.85 -1.55
CA LEU A 102 7.36 24.03 -0.92
C LEU A 102 6.13 24.89 -0.63
N THR A 103 4.97 24.25 -0.48
CA THR A 103 3.73 24.94 -0.15
C THR A 103 2.97 24.22 0.96
N ASN A 104 2.37 24.96 1.87
CA ASN A 104 1.45 24.42 2.86
C ASN A 104 0.01 24.33 2.36
N SER A 105 -0.23 24.52 1.05
CA SER A 105 -1.52 24.38 0.42
C SER A 105 -1.55 23.25 -0.60
N TYR A 106 -2.44 22.28 -0.40
CA TYR A 106 -2.63 21.19 -1.35
C TYR A 106 -3.08 21.68 -2.76
N THR A 107 -3.71 22.83 -2.84
CA THR A 107 -4.18 23.42 -4.10
C THR A 107 -3.04 23.76 -5.05
N TYR A 108 -1.92 24.20 -4.48
CA TYR A 108 -0.72 24.60 -5.21
C TYR A 108 0.35 23.54 -5.26
N ALA A 109 0.02 22.34 -4.75
CA ALA A 109 0.93 21.19 -4.76
C ALA A 109 1.09 20.64 -6.19
N LYS A 110 2.34 20.33 -6.53
CA LYS A 110 2.69 19.65 -7.78
C LYS A 110 2.13 18.24 -7.79
N TYR A 111 1.48 17.87 -8.89
CA TYR A 111 1.16 16.48 -9.21
C TYR A 111 2.30 15.86 -10.04
N ASP A 112 2.61 14.61 -9.74
CA ASP A 112 3.57 13.84 -10.55
C ASP A 112 3.23 12.35 -10.54
N PHE A 113 3.82 11.60 -11.50
CA PHE A 113 3.77 10.14 -11.48
C PHE A 113 4.55 9.61 -10.27
N SER A 114 3.90 8.73 -9.52
CA SER A 114 4.37 8.30 -8.20
C SER A 114 4.44 6.78 -8.09
N GLY A 115 4.75 6.10 -9.20
CA GLY A 115 4.85 4.66 -9.27
C GLY A 115 3.54 3.97 -9.62
N SER A 116 3.56 2.65 -9.68
CA SER A 116 2.46 1.81 -10.14
C SER A 116 1.95 0.88 -9.05
N SER A 117 0.67 0.53 -9.08
CA SER A 117 0.13 -0.51 -8.21
C SER A 117 0.42 -1.93 -8.70
N ILE A 118 0.87 -2.09 -9.94
CA ILE A 118 1.26 -3.40 -10.46
C ILE A 118 2.62 -3.80 -9.87
N PRO A 119 2.73 -4.99 -9.27
CA PRO A 119 4.01 -5.50 -8.80
C PRO A 119 4.96 -5.81 -9.95
N ASP A 120 6.28 -5.74 -9.69
CA ASP A 120 7.30 -6.16 -10.64
C ASP A 120 7.30 -7.68 -10.78
N VAL A 121 7.12 -8.40 -9.67
CA VAL A 121 7.04 -9.85 -9.63
C VAL A 121 6.09 -10.32 -8.54
N TYR A 122 5.33 -11.36 -8.83
CA TYR A 122 4.55 -12.10 -7.84
C TYR A 122 4.57 -13.60 -8.13
N GLY A 123 4.28 -14.38 -7.11
CA GLY A 123 4.30 -15.83 -7.25
C GLY A 123 4.08 -16.56 -5.94
N GLY A 124 4.54 -17.79 -5.92
CA GLY A 124 4.48 -18.62 -4.73
C GLY A 124 5.59 -19.66 -4.70
N PHE A 125 5.85 -20.18 -3.53
CA PHE A 125 6.70 -21.35 -3.36
C PHE A 125 6.10 -22.28 -2.31
N ASN A 126 6.45 -23.54 -2.41
CA ASN A 126 6.06 -24.56 -1.46
C ASN A 126 7.25 -25.39 -1.05
N VAL A 127 7.19 -25.87 0.18
CA VAL A 127 8.18 -26.78 0.75
C VAL A 127 7.42 -27.95 1.36
N ARG A 128 7.86 -29.18 1.06
CA ARG A 128 7.36 -30.40 1.69
C ARG A 128 8.54 -31.20 2.22
N VAL A 129 8.40 -31.66 3.45
CA VAL A 129 9.40 -32.49 4.12
C VAL A 129 8.67 -33.67 4.73
N SER A 130 9.22 -34.88 4.58
CA SER A 130 8.69 -36.07 5.24
C SER A 130 9.80 -36.75 6.06
N TYR A 131 9.45 -37.15 7.27
CA TYR A 131 10.35 -37.85 8.15
C TYR A 131 9.60 -38.93 8.93
N LYS A 132 9.95 -40.20 8.67
CA LYS A 132 9.24 -41.36 9.24
C LYS A 132 7.73 -41.25 8.99
N ASN A 133 6.93 -41.12 10.06
CA ASN A 133 5.48 -41.00 10.02
C ASN A 133 4.95 -39.54 9.96
N PHE A 134 5.85 -38.56 10.00
CA PHE A 134 5.51 -37.15 9.93
C PHE A 134 5.73 -36.59 8.53
N ASP A 135 4.88 -35.70 8.10
CA ASP A 135 5.10 -34.83 6.97
C ASP A 135 4.69 -33.40 7.32
N LEU A 136 5.44 -32.46 6.75
CA LEU A 136 5.21 -31.04 6.82
C LEU A 136 5.10 -30.52 5.40
N ALA A 137 4.04 -29.75 5.12
CA ALA A 137 3.89 -29.01 3.89
C ALA A 137 3.60 -27.54 4.22
N ALA A 138 4.34 -26.63 3.61
CA ALA A 138 4.11 -25.20 3.73
C ALA A 138 3.99 -24.57 2.34
N VAL A 139 3.02 -23.65 2.18
CA VAL A 139 2.76 -22.92 0.94
C VAL A 139 2.82 -21.43 1.22
N PHE A 140 3.63 -20.75 0.45
CA PHE A 140 3.82 -19.30 0.54
C PHE A 140 3.33 -18.62 -0.74
N SER A 141 2.84 -17.39 -0.61
CA SER A 141 2.67 -16.46 -1.72
C SER A 141 3.42 -15.17 -1.42
N TYR A 142 3.94 -14.56 -2.47
CA TYR A 142 4.71 -13.32 -2.35
C TYR A 142 4.41 -12.37 -3.50
N GLN A 143 4.67 -11.10 -3.25
CA GLN A 143 4.65 -10.02 -4.22
C GLN A 143 5.78 -9.06 -3.87
N LEU A 144 6.48 -8.56 -4.89
CA LEU A 144 7.56 -7.58 -4.73
C LEU A 144 7.39 -6.48 -5.78
N GLY A 145 7.70 -5.27 -5.39
CA GLY A 145 7.44 -4.08 -6.18
C GLY A 145 5.96 -3.67 -6.12
N GLY A 146 5.63 -2.57 -6.76
CA GLY A 146 4.31 -1.97 -6.71
C GLY A 146 4.04 -1.18 -5.44
N GLN A 147 2.96 -0.42 -5.47
CA GLN A 147 2.59 0.49 -4.40
C GLN A 147 1.09 0.45 -4.11
N ILE A 148 0.72 0.83 -2.90
CA ILE A 148 -0.66 0.96 -2.45
C ILE A 148 -0.87 2.35 -1.89
N LEU A 149 -1.93 3.02 -2.33
CA LEU A 149 -2.46 4.22 -1.73
C LEU A 149 -3.38 3.83 -0.58
N ASP A 150 -2.89 3.98 0.66
CA ASP A 150 -3.58 3.56 1.87
C ASP A 150 -4.55 4.65 2.35
N THR A 151 -5.72 4.71 1.70
CA THR A 151 -6.77 5.69 2.04
C THR A 151 -7.43 5.40 3.39
N ASN A 152 -7.41 4.14 3.84
CA ASN A 152 -7.91 3.79 5.17
C ASN A 152 -7.04 4.40 6.27
N TYR A 153 -5.72 4.31 6.10
CA TYR A 153 -4.80 4.95 7.03
C TYR A 153 -4.90 6.48 6.94
N ALA A 154 -5.06 7.04 5.74
CA ALA A 154 -5.31 8.46 5.57
C ALA A 154 -6.54 8.93 6.37
N THR A 155 -7.62 8.15 6.35
CA THR A 155 -8.84 8.44 7.15
C THR A 155 -8.56 8.35 8.65
N MET A 156 -7.84 7.31 9.10
CA MET A 156 -7.48 7.18 10.52
C MET A 156 -6.49 8.25 11.02
N MET A 157 -5.79 8.90 10.12
CA MET A 157 -4.87 10.02 10.39
C MET A 157 -5.53 11.39 10.13
N SER A 158 -6.79 11.40 9.70
CA SER A 158 -7.56 12.62 9.49
C SER A 158 -7.91 13.27 10.83
N MET A 159 -7.74 14.58 10.91
CA MET A 159 -8.08 15.36 12.11
C MET A 159 -9.45 16.05 11.99
N THR A 160 -10.22 15.71 10.95
CA THR A 160 -11.51 16.36 10.65
C THR A 160 -12.69 15.79 11.41
N GLU A 161 -12.57 14.58 11.92
CA GLU A 161 -13.70 13.79 12.41
C GLU A 161 -13.58 13.55 13.92
N PHE A 162 -14.26 14.35 14.72
CA PHE A 162 -14.35 14.12 16.15
C PHE A 162 -15.28 12.92 16.47
N GLY A 163 -14.84 12.07 17.40
CA GLY A 163 -15.63 10.90 17.86
C GLY A 163 -15.40 9.63 17.04
N TYR A 164 -14.58 9.67 16.00
CA TYR A 164 -14.17 8.48 15.26
C TYR A 164 -12.84 7.91 15.78
N ALA A 165 -12.64 6.61 15.57
CA ALA A 165 -11.38 5.96 15.92
C ALA A 165 -10.24 6.52 15.09
N GLN A 166 -9.17 6.93 15.74
CA GLN A 166 -7.98 7.51 15.13
C GLN A 166 -6.77 6.58 15.28
N SER A 167 -5.76 6.76 14.43
CA SER A 167 -4.50 6.03 14.56
C SER A 167 -3.70 6.53 15.78
N PRO A 168 -3.09 5.63 16.57
CA PRO A 168 -2.13 6.01 17.62
C PRO A 168 -0.94 6.82 17.08
N ASP A 169 -0.64 6.75 15.79
CA ASP A 169 0.43 7.52 15.17
C ASP A 169 0.20 9.04 15.25
N LEU A 170 -1.04 9.50 15.45
CA LEU A 170 -1.33 10.91 15.72
C LEU A 170 -0.66 11.43 17.00
N LEU A 171 -0.33 10.55 17.95
CA LEU A 171 0.43 10.94 19.15
C LEU A 171 1.85 11.43 18.85
N LYS A 172 2.38 11.12 17.66
CA LYS A 172 3.67 11.58 17.15
C LYS A 172 3.60 12.95 16.47
N ALA A 173 2.43 13.61 16.52
CA ALA A 173 2.25 14.91 15.90
C ALA A 173 3.23 15.95 16.44
N TRP A 174 3.62 16.87 15.57
CA TRP A 174 4.45 18.04 15.90
C TRP A 174 3.81 18.83 17.05
N LYS A 175 4.62 19.27 18.04
CA LYS A 175 4.17 19.96 19.26
C LYS A 175 4.79 21.31 19.44
N GLN A 176 6.05 21.49 19.02
CA GLN A 176 6.79 22.73 19.22
C GLN A 176 7.85 22.93 18.14
N ALA A 177 8.24 24.18 17.94
CA ALA A 177 9.29 24.54 16.98
C ALA A 177 10.59 23.75 17.22
N GLY A 178 11.10 23.15 16.16
CA GLY A 178 12.28 22.28 16.19
C GLY A 178 11.96 20.77 16.24
N ASP A 179 10.71 20.39 16.46
CA ASP A 179 10.32 18.96 16.41
C ASP A 179 10.47 18.41 14.99
N ILE A 180 11.13 17.25 14.88
CA ILE A 180 11.27 16.50 13.63
C ILE A 180 10.30 15.34 13.67
N THR A 181 9.24 15.39 12.87
CA THR A 181 8.20 14.37 12.80
C THR A 181 7.58 14.32 11.41
N GLU A 182 6.98 13.18 11.05
CA GLU A 182 6.21 12.99 9.81
C GLU A 182 4.72 13.34 9.95
N VAL A 183 4.28 13.62 11.19
CA VAL A 183 2.88 13.93 11.48
C VAL A 183 2.76 15.42 11.78
N PRO A 184 2.00 16.17 10.96
CA PRO A 184 1.77 17.61 11.17
C PRO A 184 1.15 17.90 12.53
N ARG A 185 1.22 19.16 12.95
CA ARG A 185 0.55 19.63 14.17
C ARG A 185 -0.93 19.29 14.15
N ILE A 186 -1.48 19.04 15.31
CA ILE A 186 -2.94 18.85 15.47
C ILE A 186 -3.59 20.25 15.55
N ASP A 187 -4.39 20.56 14.55
CA ASP A 187 -5.09 21.84 14.41
C ASP A 187 -6.45 21.56 13.77
N ASN A 188 -7.51 22.08 14.33
CA ASN A 188 -8.89 21.86 13.85
C ASN A 188 -9.37 22.94 12.88
N SER A 189 -8.49 23.86 12.48
CA SER A 189 -8.86 24.84 11.46
C SER A 189 -9.15 24.15 10.12
N ALA A 190 -10.20 24.58 9.42
CA ALA A 190 -10.62 23.96 8.17
C ALA A 190 -9.51 23.98 7.10
N ALA A 191 -8.72 25.06 7.05
CA ALA A 191 -7.61 25.18 6.11
C ALA A 191 -6.54 24.11 6.37
N HIS A 192 -6.12 23.92 7.63
CA HIS A 192 -5.10 22.95 7.99
C HIS A 192 -5.60 21.52 7.78
N THR A 193 -6.78 21.18 8.30
CA THR A 193 -7.35 19.83 8.19
C THR A 193 -7.59 19.44 6.74
N THR A 194 -8.08 20.37 5.90
CA THR A 194 -8.24 20.13 4.46
C THR A 194 -6.89 19.90 3.78
N ASN A 195 -5.86 20.66 4.15
CA ASN A 195 -4.54 20.53 3.55
C ASN A 195 -3.91 19.16 3.84
N ILE A 196 -3.87 18.75 5.10
CA ILE A 196 -3.21 17.51 5.52
C ILE A 196 -4.06 16.25 5.28
N GLY A 197 -5.38 16.38 5.16
CA GLY A 197 -6.34 15.30 4.96
C GLY A 197 -6.45 14.81 3.52
N GLN A 198 -5.66 15.35 2.57
CA GLN A 198 -5.74 14.95 1.16
C GLN A 198 -5.29 13.52 0.96
N SER A 199 -6.25 12.63 0.68
CA SER A 199 -6.00 11.19 0.47
C SER A 199 -5.18 10.89 -0.80
N TYR A 200 -5.22 11.77 -1.81
CA TYR A 200 -4.48 11.61 -3.06
C TYR A 200 -3.15 12.35 -3.03
N SER A 201 -2.28 11.92 -2.12
CA SER A 201 -0.92 12.41 -1.99
C SER A 201 0.06 11.27 -1.74
N THR A 202 1.34 11.48 -2.04
CA THR A 202 2.40 10.48 -1.79
C THR A 202 2.62 10.21 -0.31
N ARG A 203 2.06 11.02 0.59
CA ARG A 203 2.06 10.78 2.03
C ARG A 203 1.48 9.40 2.41
N TRP A 204 0.47 8.96 1.68
CA TRP A 204 -0.28 7.73 1.96
C TRP A 204 0.13 6.57 1.06
N LEU A 205 1.14 6.80 0.20
CA LEU A 205 1.66 5.77 -0.67
C LEU A 205 2.65 4.89 0.10
N THR A 206 2.45 3.58 0.02
CA THR A 206 3.29 2.60 0.72
C THR A 206 3.57 1.40 -0.19
N SER A 207 4.59 0.59 0.15
CA SER A 207 4.88 -0.63 -0.60
C SER A 207 3.73 -1.63 -0.53
N SER A 208 3.48 -2.30 -1.64
CA SER A 208 2.57 -3.45 -1.74
C SER A 208 3.27 -4.79 -1.53
N ASP A 209 4.55 -4.79 -1.16
CA ASP A 209 5.31 -6.01 -0.93
C ASP A 209 4.69 -6.83 0.20
N TYR A 210 4.63 -8.12 -0.03
CA TYR A 210 4.25 -9.06 1.03
C TYR A 210 4.88 -10.44 0.85
N LEU A 211 4.99 -11.14 1.95
CA LEU A 211 5.21 -12.58 2.04
C LEU A 211 4.14 -13.16 2.97
N ASN A 212 3.27 -14.01 2.43
CA ASN A 212 2.19 -14.65 3.19
C ASN A 212 2.43 -16.16 3.30
N LEU A 213 2.40 -16.70 4.52
CA LEU A 213 2.27 -18.13 4.76
C LEU A 213 0.79 -18.51 4.58
N ARG A 214 0.44 -18.94 3.35
CA ARG A 214 -0.93 -19.29 2.97
C ARG A 214 -1.45 -20.49 3.73
N SER A 215 -0.65 -21.55 3.80
CA SER A 215 -1.02 -22.72 4.56
C SER A 215 0.23 -23.46 5.07
N VAL A 216 0.11 -24.05 6.22
CA VAL A 216 1.02 -25.06 6.73
C VAL A 216 0.21 -26.25 7.22
N THR A 217 0.62 -27.44 6.80
CA THR A 217 -0.02 -28.71 7.21
C THR A 217 1.03 -29.60 7.83
N ILE A 218 0.75 -30.10 9.02
CA ILE A 218 1.52 -31.15 9.67
C ILE A 218 0.67 -32.41 9.64
N GLY A 219 1.17 -33.48 9.03
CA GLY A 219 0.53 -34.77 8.97
C GLY A 219 1.26 -35.80 9.82
N TYR A 220 0.54 -36.68 10.46
CA TYR A 220 1.06 -37.80 11.18
C TYR A 220 0.34 -39.10 10.82
N GLN A 221 1.05 -40.05 10.23
CA GLN A 221 0.54 -41.38 9.91
C GLN A 221 0.69 -42.29 11.14
N LEU A 222 -0.43 -42.77 11.66
CA LEU A 222 -0.40 -43.65 12.83
C LEU A 222 0.30 -44.98 12.50
N PRO A 223 1.13 -45.50 13.42
CA PRO A 223 1.81 -46.77 13.22
C PRO A 223 0.83 -47.94 13.06
N LYS A 224 1.11 -48.87 12.16
CA LYS A 224 0.27 -50.07 11.90
C LYS A 224 0.06 -50.92 13.16
N THR A 225 1.06 -50.95 14.06
CA THR A 225 0.99 -51.66 15.34
C THR A 225 -0.12 -51.17 16.28
N TRP A 226 -0.49 -49.91 16.17
CA TRP A 226 -1.62 -49.35 16.94
C TRP A 226 -2.94 -49.65 16.25
N LEU A 227 -2.97 -49.57 14.94
CA LEU A 227 -4.15 -49.70 14.11
C LEU A 227 -4.70 -51.13 14.06
N SER A 228 -3.83 -52.11 14.09
CA SER A 228 -4.21 -53.54 14.09
C SER A 228 -5.05 -53.93 15.29
N LYS A 229 -4.87 -53.24 16.45
CA LYS A 229 -5.67 -53.46 17.65
C LYS A 229 -7.12 -53.00 17.55
N VAL A 230 -7.42 -52.10 16.62
CA VAL A 230 -8.75 -51.50 16.39
C VAL A 230 -9.31 -51.79 15.01
N MET A 231 -8.75 -52.78 14.28
CA MET A 231 -9.15 -53.25 12.96
C MET A 231 -9.19 -52.13 11.87
N LEU A 232 -8.32 -51.13 12.00
CA LEU A 232 -8.16 -50.10 10.99
C LEU A 232 -6.98 -50.43 10.05
N LYS A 233 -7.15 -50.19 8.75
CA LYS A 233 -6.10 -50.32 7.74
C LYS A 233 -5.13 -49.14 7.77
N SER A 234 -5.67 -47.96 7.93
CA SER A 234 -4.85 -46.75 8.07
C SER A 234 -5.56 -45.67 8.86
N ALA A 235 -4.81 -44.85 9.55
CA ALA A 235 -5.30 -43.62 10.18
C ALA A 235 -4.23 -42.51 10.08
N ARG A 236 -4.67 -41.31 9.68
CA ARG A 236 -3.81 -40.15 9.56
C ARG A 236 -4.45 -38.95 10.25
N LEU A 237 -3.67 -38.28 11.08
CA LEU A 237 -3.99 -37.04 11.72
C LEU A 237 -3.38 -35.88 10.92
N ASN A 238 -4.13 -34.83 10.66
CA ASN A 238 -3.67 -33.63 9.97
C ASN A 238 -4.02 -32.39 10.79
N LEU A 239 -3.04 -31.54 11.03
CA LEU A 239 -3.22 -30.20 11.56
C LEU A 239 -2.87 -29.22 10.46
N THR A 240 -3.85 -28.45 9.99
CA THR A 240 -3.67 -27.42 8.96
C THR A 240 -3.95 -26.05 9.56
N ALA A 241 -3.05 -25.11 9.32
CA ALA A 241 -3.26 -23.70 9.66
C ALA A 241 -3.10 -22.86 8.40
N GLU A 242 -4.02 -21.91 8.20
CA GLU A 242 -4.04 -21.02 7.06
C GLU A 242 -3.87 -19.56 7.49
N ASN A 243 -3.20 -18.78 6.65
CA ASN A 243 -2.96 -17.35 6.85
C ASN A 243 -2.36 -17.02 8.22
N LEU A 244 -1.41 -17.83 8.70
CA LEU A 244 -0.82 -17.67 10.04
C LEU A 244 -0.13 -16.33 10.19
N PHE A 245 0.62 -15.91 9.18
CA PHE A 245 1.28 -14.61 9.18
C PHE A 245 1.41 -14.06 7.76
N MET A 246 1.51 -12.72 7.69
CA MET A 246 1.86 -11.98 6.50
C MET A 246 2.84 -10.88 6.89
N LEU A 247 4.03 -10.91 6.28
CA LEU A 247 4.98 -9.80 6.31
C LEU A 247 4.53 -8.77 5.27
N LYS A 248 4.44 -7.51 5.65
CA LYS A 248 3.92 -6.41 4.83
C LYS A 248 4.35 -5.07 5.40
N ALA A 249 4.21 -3.99 4.64
CA ALA A 249 4.67 -2.66 5.01
C ALA A 249 4.01 -2.10 6.27
N ARG A 250 2.72 -2.37 6.49
CA ARG A 250 1.96 -1.84 7.65
C ARG A 250 0.97 -2.86 8.21
N GLN A 251 0.79 -2.83 9.52
CA GLN A 251 -0.28 -3.59 10.18
C GLN A 251 -1.66 -3.07 9.72
N GLY A 252 -2.62 -3.95 9.48
CA GLY A 252 -3.95 -3.62 8.96
C GLY A 252 -4.05 -3.53 7.44
N LEU A 253 -2.97 -3.24 6.72
CA LEU A 253 -2.95 -3.20 5.27
C LEU A 253 -3.16 -4.59 4.66
N ASN A 254 -4.07 -4.72 3.67
CA ASN A 254 -4.23 -5.94 2.88
C ASN A 254 -3.69 -5.73 1.45
N PRO A 255 -2.42 -6.06 1.16
CA PRO A 255 -1.83 -5.86 -0.16
C PRO A 255 -2.37 -6.81 -1.23
N MET A 256 -3.13 -7.85 -0.85
CA MET A 256 -3.70 -8.83 -1.77
C MET A 256 -5.13 -8.49 -2.21
N ALA A 257 -5.73 -7.40 -1.70
CA ALA A 257 -7.15 -7.13 -1.88
C ALA A 257 -7.54 -6.84 -3.32
N ASN A 258 -6.76 -6.01 -4.02
CA ASN A 258 -7.06 -5.66 -5.41
C ASN A 258 -5.84 -5.09 -6.15
N TYR A 259 -5.90 -5.14 -7.48
CA TYR A 259 -4.86 -4.58 -8.35
C TYR A 259 -4.92 -3.06 -8.53
N SER A 260 -6.01 -2.41 -8.12
CA SER A 260 -6.10 -0.94 -8.22
C SER A 260 -5.06 -0.27 -7.33
N GLY A 261 -4.65 -0.95 -6.26
CA GLY A 261 -3.70 -0.45 -5.29
C GLY A 261 -4.25 0.69 -4.45
N VAL A 262 -5.57 0.81 -4.32
CA VAL A 262 -6.24 1.77 -3.42
C VAL A 262 -7.04 0.98 -2.41
N THR A 263 -6.87 1.25 -1.12
CA THR A 263 -7.58 0.52 -0.05
C THR A 263 -9.03 1.02 0.10
N TYR A 264 -9.97 0.09 0.37
CA TYR A 264 -11.41 0.36 0.54
C TYR A 264 -12.00 -0.43 1.71
N ASN A 265 -11.38 -0.38 2.89
CA ASN A 265 -11.85 -1.10 4.09
C ASN A 265 -11.93 -2.63 3.92
N GLU A 266 -11.02 -3.22 3.15
CA GLU A 266 -10.96 -4.67 2.98
C GLU A 266 -10.47 -5.34 4.26
N TYR A 267 -11.11 -6.46 4.59
CA TYR A 267 -10.68 -7.31 5.69
C TYR A 267 -9.41 -8.08 5.35
N MET A 268 -8.60 -8.31 6.36
CA MET A 268 -7.49 -9.25 6.27
C MET A 268 -8.02 -10.68 6.13
N PRO A 269 -7.34 -11.57 5.39
CA PRO A 269 -7.66 -12.99 5.39
C PRO A 269 -7.69 -13.55 6.80
N SER A 270 -8.75 -14.29 7.13
CA SER A 270 -8.89 -14.92 8.45
C SER A 270 -7.85 -16.03 8.65
N ARG A 271 -7.43 -16.20 9.88
CA ARG A 271 -6.63 -17.35 10.30
C ARG A 271 -7.55 -18.50 10.60
N ASN A 272 -7.32 -19.66 9.95
CA ASN A 272 -8.07 -20.87 10.19
C ASN A 272 -7.12 -21.95 10.70
N ILE A 273 -7.54 -22.68 11.72
CA ILE A 273 -6.82 -23.85 12.24
C ILE A 273 -7.80 -25.03 12.22
N THR A 274 -7.43 -26.06 11.50
CA THR A 274 -8.27 -27.26 11.29
C THR A 274 -7.51 -28.50 11.71
N LEU A 275 -8.17 -29.32 12.52
CA LEU A 275 -7.70 -30.66 12.87
C LEU A 275 -8.56 -31.68 12.10
N GLY A 276 -7.90 -32.54 11.33
CA GLY A 276 -8.56 -33.59 10.54
C GLY A 276 -8.05 -34.97 10.92
N LEU A 277 -8.95 -35.97 10.94
CA LEU A 277 -8.64 -37.37 11.07
C LEU A 277 -9.18 -38.12 9.87
N ASN A 278 -8.31 -38.79 9.12
CA ASN A 278 -8.67 -39.67 8.03
C ASN A 278 -8.44 -41.12 8.46
N VAL A 279 -9.46 -41.97 8.38
CA VAL A 279 -9.40 -43.40 8.71
C VAL A 279 -9.88 -44.25 7.53
N SER A 280 -9.25 -45.42 7.38
CA SER A 280 -9.64 -46.45 6.41
C SER A 280 -9.80 -47.77 7.14
N PHE A 281 -10.90 -48.47 6.84
CA PHE A 281 -11.26 -49.75 7.41
C PHE A 281 -10.90 -50.92 6.50
#